data_8e0f5f8f34a132952e0ff1d2da38015f
#
_entry.id   8e0f5f8f34a132952e0ff1d2da38015f
#
_cell.length_a   1.000
_cell.length_b   1.000
_cell.length_c   1.000
_cell.angle_alpha   90.00
_cell.angle_beta   90.00
_cell.angle_gamma   90.00
#
_symmetry.space_group_name_H-M   'P 1'
#
loop_
_entity.id
_entity.type
_entity.pdbx_description
1 polymer ?
#
loop_
_entity_poly.entity_id
_entity_poly.type
_entity_poly.pdbx_seq_one_letter_code
_entity_poly.pdbx_strand_id
1 'polypeptide(L)'
;MKVNFYDCFKDFDGQPLHINGEPQLVSRIVAQCLFNGTGIRPSGNQQTDADKKLRAYRLCMQIMDAVGEIDITAEDAVLIKEAVSGLTPGCSSQVVQLIEK
;
A
#
# COMPACT_ATOMS: atom_id res chain seq x y z
N MET A 1 -14.68 2.79 0.83
CA MET A 1 -14.17 2.62 2.21
C MET A 1 -13.11 3.64 2.51
N LYS A 2 -13.02 4.06 3.75
CA LYS A 2 -12.02 5.05 4.17
C LYS A 2 -10.88 4.36 4.91
N VAL A 3 -9.65 4.70 4.53
CA VAL A 3 -8.45 4.11 5.12
C VAL A 3 -7.46 5.23 5.41
N ASN A 4 -6.83 5.17 6.59
CA ASN A 4 -5.76 6.10 6.95
C ASN A 4 -4.43 5.36 6.88
N PHE A 5 -3.65 5.65 5.84
CA PHE A 5 -2.31 5.09 5.70
C PHE A 5 -1.23 5.99 6.33
N TYR A 6 -1.61 7.19 6.78
CA TYR A 6 -0.65 8.13 7.34
C TYR A 6 -0.38 7.80 8.81
N ASP A 7 0.34 6.71 9.01
CA ASP A 7 0.72 6.19 10.32
C ASP A 7 2.01 5.39 10.15
N CYS A 8 2.66 5.10 11.25
CA CYS A 8 3.90 4.34 11.27
C CYS A 8 3.61 2.84 11.39
N PHE A 9 4.40 2.02 10.69
CA PHE A 9 4.39 0.58 10.94
C PHE A 9 4.84 0.31 12.39
N LYS A 10 4.33 -0.76 12.96
CA LYS A 10 4.73 -1.21 14.29
C LYS A 10 5.62 -2.44 14.16
N ASP A 11 6.58 -2.56 15.08
CA ASP A 11 7.33 -3.80 15.23
C ASP A 11 6.50 -4.80 16.05
N PHE A 12 7.05 -5.99 16.30
CA PHE A 12 6.29 -7.02 17.01
C PHE A 12 6.05 -6.69 18.49
N ASP A 13 6.76 -5.71 19.03
CA ASP A 13 6.53 -5.21 20.41
C ASP A 13 5.47 -4.11 20.45
N GLY A 14 4.92 -3.72 19.29
CA GLY A 14 3.92 -2.66 19.20
C GLY A 14 4.51 -1.25 19.18
N GLN A 15 5.82 -1.14 19.05
CA GLN A 15 6.52 0.15 18.97
C GLN A 15 6.67 0.59 17.52
N PRO A 16 6.77 1.90 17.24
CA PRO A 16 7.00 2.37 15.88
C PRO A 16 8.25 1.72 15.27
N LEU A 17 8.10 1.20 14.05
CA LEU A 17 9.20 0.58 13.33
C LEU A 17 10.14 1.66 12.79
N HIS A 18 11.42 1.56 13.14
CA HIS A 18 12.46 2.46 12.65
C HIS A 18 13.50 1.69 11.84
N ILE A 19 13.93 2.28 10.73
CA ILE A 19 15.03 1.76 9.92
C ILE A 19 16.02 2.91 9.76
N ASN A 20 17.26 2.68 10.17
CA ASN A 20 18.32 3.70 10.17
C ASN A 20 17.92 4.97 10.96
N GLY A 21 17.16 4.79 12.05
CA GLY A 21 16.74 5.89 12.90
C GLY A 21 15.51 6.65 12.40
N GLU A 22 14.94 6.26 11.26
CA GLU A 22 13.77 6.92 10.69
C GLU A 22 12.52 6.06 10.83
N PRO A 23 11.37 6.66 11.23
CA PRO A 23 10.12 5.92 11.30
C PRO A 23 9.66 5.51 9.91
N GLN A 24 9.12 4.31 9.79
CA GLN A 24 8.63 3.77 8.52
C GLN A 24 7.14 4.01 8.40
N LEU A 25 6.75 4.96 7.55
CA LEU A 25 5.35 5.31 7.33
C LEU A 25 4.70 4.30 6.38
N VAL A 26 3.50 3.85 6.77
CA VAL A 26 2.71 2.93 5.95
C VAL A 26 2.41 3.54 4.59
N SER A 27 2.00 4.81 4.56
CA SER A 27 1.69 5.52 3.31
C SER A 27 2.86 5.49 2.32
N ARG A 28 4.07 5.74 2.82
CA ARG A 28 5.26 5.79 1.97
C ARG A 28 5.59 4.42 1.39
N ILE A 29 5.52 3.38 2.20
CA ILE A 29 5.84 2.02 1.75
C ILE A 29 4.77 1.50 0.78
N VAL A 30 3.50 1.71 1.07
CA VAL A 30 2.40 1.32 0.18
C VAL A 30 2.53 2.05 -1.16
N ALA A 31 2.76 3.36 -1.13
CA ALA A 31 2.94 4.16 -2.34
C ALA A 31 4.13 3.66 -3.16
N GLN A 32 5.23 3.32 -2.50
CA GLN A 32 6.42 2.80 -3.18
C GLN A 32 6.14 1.46 -3.87
N CYS A 33 5.41 0.56 -3.21
CA CYS A 33 5.03 -0.72 -3.80
C CYS A 33 4.14 -0.51 -5.03
N LEU A 34 3.20 0.41 -4.96
CA LEU A 34 2.32 0.75 -6.10
C LEU A 34 3.11 1.38 -7.24
N PHE A 35 3.99 2.31 -6.92
CA PHE A 35 4.80 3.02 -7.92
C PHE A 35 5.71 2.06 -8.68
N ASN A 36 6.34 1.13 -7.98
CA ASN A 36 7.27 0.17 -8.57
C ASN A 36 6.58 -1.08 -9.11
N GLY A 37 5.31 -1.28 -8.82
CA GLY A 37 4.58 -2.47 -9.24
C GLY A 37 5.04 -3.74 -8.53
N THR A 38 5.69 -3.60 -7.37
CA THR A 38 6.22 -4.72 -6.60
C THR A 38 5.08 -5.66 -6.18
N GLY A 39 5.07 -6.89 -6.58
CA GLY A 39 4.01 -7.84 -6.24
C GLY A 39 2.79 -7.79 -7.15
N ILE A 40 2.66 -6.78 -8.01
CA ILE A 40 1.57 -6.73 -8.98
C ILE A 40 1.87 -7.69 -10.12
N ARG A 41 0.98 -8.65 -10.35
CA ARG A 41 1.20 -9.71 -11.33
C ARG A 41 0.51 -9.38 -12.65
N PRO A 42 1.18 -9.65 -13.79
CA PRO A 42 0.53 -9.50 -15.08
C PRO A 42 -0.61 -10.53 -15.24
N SER A 43 -1.70 -10.08 -15.86
CA SER A 43 -2.85 -10.94 -16.11
C SER A 43 -2.74 -11.72 -17.43
N GLY A 44 -1.79 -11.34 -18.28
CA GLY A 44 -1.67 -11.85 -19.64
C GLY A 44 -2.50 -11.08 -20.66
N ASN A 45 -3.27 -10.08 -20.21
CA ASN A 45 -4.06 -9.21 -21.08
C ASN A 45 -3.44 -7.81 -21.04
N GLN A 46 -2.91 -7.34 -22.18
CA GLN A 46 -2.20 -6.07 -22.25
C GLN A 46 -3.05 -4.87 -21.82
N GLN A 47 -4.33 -4.86 -22.22
CA GLN A 47 -5.23 -3.76 -21.87
C GLN A 47 -5.48 -3.72 -20.36
N THR A 48 -5.77 -4.86 -19.76
CA THR A 48 -5.98 -4.98 -18.32
C THR A 48 -4.73 -4.59 -17.56
N ASP A 49 -3.56 -5.02 -18.01
CA ASP A 49 -2.29 -4.72 -17.36
C ASP A 49 -1.96 -3.22 -17.46
N ALA A 50 -2.25 -2.59 -18.61
CA ALA A 50 -2.06 -1.15 -18.77
C ALA A 50 -2.97 -0.35 -17.84
N ASP A 51 -4.23 -0.74 -17.74
CA ASP A 51 -5.20 -0.11 -16.83
C ASP A 51 -4.76 -0.25 -15.38
N LYS A 52 -4.25 -1.41 -15.02
CA LYS A 52 -3.75 -1.72 -13.68
C LYS A 52 -2.56 -0.83 -13.30
N LYS A 53 -1.63 -0.64 -14.24
CA LYS A 53 -0.47 0.24 -14.02
C LYS A 53 -0.90 1.68 -13.80
N LEU A 54 -1.84 2.17 -14.60
CA LEU A 54 -2.34 3.54 -14.46
C LEU A 54 -3.07 3.72 -13.14
N ARG A 55 -3.87 2.75 -12.74
CA ARG A 55 -4.58 2.77 -11.45
C ARG A 55 -3.59 2.78 -10.30
N ALA A 56 -2.55 1.95 -10.37
CA ALA A 56 -1.51 1.88 -9.33
C ALA A 56 -0.80 3.23 -9.18
N TYR A 57 -0.48 3.88 -10.28
CA TYR A 57 0.15 5.20 -10.26
C TYR A 57 -0.75 6.25 -9.62
N ARG A 58 -2.02 6.32 -10.03
CA ARG A 58 -2.99 7.28 -9.48
C ARG A 58 -3.18 7.09 -7.99
N LEU A 59 -3.29 5.83 -7.57
CA LEU A 59 -3.48 5.48 -6.17
C LEU A 59 -2.24 5.83 -5.35
N CYS A 60 -1.06 5.59 -5.89
CA CYS A 60 0.21 6.00 -5.29
C CYS A 60 0.24 7.50 -5.01
N MET A 61 -0.11 8.33 -6.00
CA MET A 61 -0.11 9.77 -5.84
C MET A 61 -1.17 10.23 -4.85
N GLN A 62 -2.35 9.61 -4.87
CA GLN A 62 -3.41 9.91 -3.90
C GLN A 62 -2.95 9.64 -2.46
N ILE A 63 -2.29 8.51 -2.25
CA ILE A 63 -1.78 8.13 -0.92
C ILE A 63 -0.68 9.09 -0.46
N MET A 64 0.22 9.48 -1.36
CA MET A 64 1.32 10.38 -1.02
C MET A 64 0.85 11.80 -0.69
N ASP A 65 -0.24 12.25 -1.31
CA ASP A 65 -0.79 13.59 -1.08
C ASP A 65 -1.64 13.65 0.20
N ALA A 66 -2.07 12.52 0.72
CA ALA A 66 -2.97 12.48 1.87
C ALA A 66 -2.20 12.49 3.18
N VAL A 67 -2.68 13.29 4.14
CA VAL A 67 -2.15 13.30 5.51
C VAL A 67 -3.18 12.75 6.51
N GLY A 68 -4.16 12.02 6.01
CA GLY A 68 -5.23 11.44 6.82
C GLY A 68 -5.96 10.36 6.02
N GLU A 69 -7.26 10.23 6.27
CA GLU A 69 -8.07 9.23 5.59
C GLU A 69 -8.23 9.54 4.11
N ILE A 70 -8.20 8.50 3.29
CA ILE A 70 -8.56 8.57 1.88
C ILE A 70 -9.69 7.58 1.63
N ASP A 71 -10.46 7.84 0.58
CA ASP A 71 -11.53 6.96 0.15
C ASP A 71 -11.02 6.07 -0.99
N ILE A 72 -11.12 4.77 -0.82
CA ILE A 72 -10.69 3.80 -1.82
C ILE A 72 -11.85 2.87 -2.18
N THR A 73 -11.82 2.35 -3.40
CA THR A 73 -12.80 1.36 -3.85
C THR A 73 -12.37 -0.04 -3.43
N ALA A 74 -13.28 -1.01 -3.55
CA ALA A 74 -12.93 -2.42 -3.32
C ALA A 74 -11.84 -2.89 -4.29
N GLU A 75 -11.86 -2.40 -5.53
CA GLU A 75 -10.85 -2.74 -6.53
C GLU A 75 -9.48 -2.16 -6.15
N ASP A 76 -9.46 -0.93 -5.61
CA ASP A 76 -8.24 -0.32 -5.09
C ASP A 76 -7.66 -1.13 -3.94
N ALA A 77 -8.53 -1.62 -3.05
CA ALA A 77 -8.11 -2.45 -1.92
C ALA A 77 -7.43 -3.73 -2.39
N VAL A 78 -8.00 -4.39 -3.39
CA VAL A 78 -7.41 -5.61 -3.97
C VAL A 78 -6.04 -5.30 -4.57
N LEU A 79 -5.91 -4.19 -5.29
CA LEU A 79 -4.65 -3.81 -5.91
C LEU A 79 -3.57 -3.50 -4.85
N ILE A 80 -3.94 -2.81 -3.78
CA ILE A 80 -3.01 -2.53 -2.67
C ILE A 80 -2.54 -3.82 -2.02
N LYS A 81 -3.46 -4.75 -1.73
CA LYS A 81 -3.11 -6.05 -1.14
C LYS A 81 -2.13 -6.81 -2.02
N GLU A 82 -2.34 -6.79 -3.33
CA GLU A 82 -1.44 -7.42 -4.29
C GLU A 82 -0.07 -6.75 -4.28
N ALA A 83 -0.05 -5.42 -4.33
CA ALA A 83 1.20 -4.64 -4.38
C ALA A 83 2.08 -4.87 -3.15
N VAL A 84 1.48 -5.01 -1.96
CA VAL A 84 2.24 -5.20 -0.72
C VAL A 84 2.53 -6.68 -0.41
N SER A 85 2.11 -7.60 -1.25
CA SER A 85 2.29 -9.04 -1.00
C SER A 85 3.74 -9.46 -0.89
N GLY A 86 4.66 -8.69 -1.45
CA GLY A 86 6.11 -8.96 -1.37
C GLY A 86 6.78 -8.43 -0.12
N LEU A 87 6.06 -7.71 0.72
CA LEU A 87 6.61 -7.21 1.99
C LEU A 87 6.74 -8.35 3.01
N THR A 88 7.44 -8.06 4.11
CA THR A 88 7.53 -9.02 5.22
C THR A 88 6.13 -9.32 5.78
N PRO A 89 5.93 -10.48 6.41
CA PRO A 89 4.62 -10.78 7.02
C PRO A 89 4.11 -9.70 7.96
N GLY A 90 5.00 -9.09 8.75
CA GLY A 90 4.60 -8.03 9.67
C GLY A 90 4.09 -6.79 8.98
N CYS A 91 4.77 -6.32 7.94
CA CYS A 91 4.38 -5.13 7.21
C CYS A 91 3.17 -5.38 6.31
N SER A 92 3.18 -6.47 5.55
CA SER A 92 2.07 -6.82 4.67
C SER A 92 0.77 -6.96 5.44
N SER A 93 0.81 -7.67 6.57
CA SER A 93 -0.37 -7.90 7.40
C SER A 93 -0.93 -6.62 8.00
N GLN A 94 -0.08 -5.67 8.40
CA GLN A 94 -0.53 -4.40 8.94
C GLN A 94 -1.29 -3.59 7.89
N VAL A 95 -0.82 -3.60 6.64
CA VAL A 95 -1.52 -2.92 5.54
C VAL A 95 -2.88 -3.57 5.31
N VAL A 96 -2.93 -4.90 5.24
CA VAL A 96 -4.19 -5.64 5.04
C VAL A 96 -5.18 -5.33 6.16
N GLN A 97 -4.73 -5.31 7.41
CA GLN A 97 -5.59 -5.00 8.56
C GLN A 97 -6.16 -3.59 8.50
N LEU A 98 -5.38 -2.61 8.03
CA LEU A 98 -5.89 -1.24 7.86
C LEU A 98 -7.03 -1.20 6.85
N ILE A 99 -6.94 -1.98 5.79
CA ILE A 99 -7.95 -2.03 4.72
C ILE A 99 -9.20 -2.79 5.18
N GLU A 100 -9.03 -3.84 5.97
CA GLU A 100 -10.12 -4.73 6.39
C GLU A 100 -10.82 -4.32 7.68
N LYS A 101 -10.45 -3.20 8.24
CA LYS A 101 -11.03 -2.69 9.47
C LYS A 101 -12.52 -2.42 9.35
#